data_e622ae0150925746633e7a3a1698a47a
#
_entry.id   e622ae0150925746633e7a3a1698a47a
#
_cell.length_a   1.000
_cell.length_b   1.000
_cell.length_c   1.000
_cell.angle_alpha   90.00
_cell.angle_beta   90.00
_cell.angle_gamma   90.00
#
_symmetry.space_group_name_H-M   'P 1'
#
loop_
_entity.id
_entity.type
_entity.pdbx_description
1 polymer ?
#
loop_
_entity_poly.entity_id
_entity_poly.type
_entity_poly.pdbx_seq_one_letter_code
_entity_poly.pdbx_strand_id
1 'polypeptide(L)'
;MPDWFSRFVRERLAGNGDSVPGLRQFFVAHRRQVWVVAGVLAVALAVVLVDTLSGPGTPPPASNAAASAQHAASLGPLPVPVTAAELAKLPRATTYASIPAAPTDPDPFAATSGLVVRPLTPQIVYAAPGKAPVAVLPSTELGGPTWVPIVQTSEGWERVLLPSKPNRASGWIYTGATNGSHLDTRITGYLIRVETRARKISVFKNGRSLGTWTVAVGAPATPTPTGRTFLLASLAPAHPTYSPLILPLGFHSNTLDSFGGGPGTVGVHGWPNPSVFGQAVSHGCVRVPAAALHVLAVIPLGSLVLITQ
;
A
#
# COMPACT_ATOMS: atom_id res chain seq x y z
N MET A 1 -12.73 2.20 -31.30
CA MET A 1 -11.95 2.00 -30.05
C MET A 1 -10.49 2.26 -30.39
N PRO A 2 -9.74 2.98 -29.57
CA PRO A 2 -8.31 3.15 -29.85
C PRO A 2 -7.60 1.81 -29.70
N ASP A 3 -6.77 1.46 -30.67
CA ASP A 3 -6.07 0.19 -30.82
C ASP A 3 -5.00 -0.11 -29.72
N TRP A 4 -4.68 0.88 -28.91
CA TRP A 4 -3.69 0.80 -27.85
C TRP A 4 -4.06 -0.15 -26.70
N PHE A 5 -5.36 -0.25 -26.35
CA PHE A 5 -5.81 -1.12 -25.26
C PHE A 5 -5.68 -2.60 -25.62
N SER A 6 -5.98 -2.95 -26.87
CA SER A 6 -5.77 -4.30 -27.41
C SER A 6 -4.30 -4.66 -27.51
N ARG A 7 -3.40 -3.70 -27.73
CA ARG A 7 -1.95 -3.87 -27.65
C ARG A 7 -1.49 -4.06 -26.22
N PHE A 8 -1.95 -3.23 -25.28
CA PHE A 8 -1.59 -3.31 -23.86
C PHE A 8 -1.94 -4.67 -23.24
N VAL A 9 -3.12 -5.21 -23.53
CA VAL A 9 -3.53 -6.54 -23.06
C VAL A 9 -2.69 -7.64 -23.71
N ARG A 10 -2.40 -7.55 -25.00
CA ARG A 10 -1.54 -8.51 -25.70
C ARG A 10 -0.09 -8.50 -25.20
N GLU A 11 0.49 -7.35 -24.96
CA GLU A 11 1.85 -7.23 -24.44
C GLU A 11 2.01 -7.79 -23.01
N ARG A 12 0.99 -7.67 -22.17
CA ARG A 12 1.01 -8.30 -20.83
C ARG A 12 0.84 -9.82 -20.86
N LEU A 13 0.12 -10.36 -21.85
CA LEU A 13 -0.07 -11.80 -22.00
C LEU A 13 1.10 -12.46 -22.74
N ALA A 14 1.84 -11.71 -23.57
CA ALA A 14 3.02 -12.19 -24.31
C ALA A 14 4.33 -12.13 -23.50
N GLY A 15 4.36 -11.43 -22.36
CA GLY A 15 5.57 -11.22 -21.54
C GLY A 15 6.02 -12.40 -20.67
N ASN A 16 5.52 -13.61 -20.87
CA ASN A 16 5.92 -14.82 -20.14
C ASN A 16 6.72 -15.83 -20.98
N GLY A 17 7.46 -15.38 -21.95
CA GLY A 17 8.30 -16.26 -22.73
C GLY A 17 9.41 -15.52 -23.45
N ASP A 18 10.43 -15.10 -22.72
CA ASP A 18 11.73 -14.88 -23.36
C ASP A 18 12.87 -15.01 -22.35
N SER A 19 13.69 -16.01 -22.66
CA SER A 19 15.10 -16.24 -22.38
C SER A 19 15.84 -15.24 -21.49
N VAL A 20 16.35 -15.73 -20.39
CA VAL A 20 17.28 -15.10 -19.46
C VAL A 20 18.69 -15.00 -20.13
N PRO A 21 19.18 -13.82 -20.49
CA PRO A 21 20.61 -13.62 -20.74
C PRO A 21 21.24 -13.10 -19.45
N GLY A 22 21.93 -13.93 -18.70
CA GLY A 22 22.59 -13.40 -17.50
C GLY A 22 23.43 -14.33 -16.65
N LEU A 23 23.70 -15.57 -17.11
CA LEU A 23 24.58 -16.47 -16.35
C LEU A 23 26.07 -16.02 -16.29
N ARG A 24 26.49 -15.07 -17.11
CA ARG A 24 27.89 -14.60 -17.09
C ARG A 24 28.18 -13.48 -16.10
N GLN A 25 27.19 -12.73 -15.65
CA GLN A 25 27.41 -11.66 -14.67
C GLN A 25 27.36 -12.13 -13.20
N PHE A 26 26.77 -13.28 -12.93
CA PHE A 26 26.69 -13.84 -11.57
C PHE A 26 28.05 -14.31 -11.02
N PHE A 27 28.97 -14.73 -11.88
CA PHE A 27 30.28 -15.24 -11.44
C PHE A 27 31.30 -14.15 -11.06
N VAL A 28 31.12 -12.91 -11.52
CA VAL A 28 32.04 -11.79 -11.21
C VAL A 28 31.71 -11.15 -9.86
N ALA A 29 30.44 -11.10 -9.46
CA ALA A 29 30.02 -10.51 -8.19
C ALA A 29 30.40 -11.37 -6.96
N HIS A 30 30.36 -12.70 -7.09
CA HIS A 30 30.70 -13.62 -5.99
C HIS A 30 32.19 -13.70 -5.67
N ARG A 31 33.07 -13.43 -6.64
CA ARG A 31 34.52 -13.44 -6.41
C ARG A 31 35.02 -12.33 -5.48
N ARG A 32 34.34 -11.18 -5.44
CA ARG A 32 34.67 -10.06 -4.55
C ARG A 32 34.22 -10.29 -3.09
N GLN A 33 33.11 -11.01 -2.88
CA GLN A 33 32.62 -11.32 -1.52
C GLN A 33 33.45 -12.38 -0.81
N VAL A 34 34.02 -13.34 -1.53
CA VAL A 34 34.89 -14.38 -0.93
C VAL A 34 36.18 -13.79 -0.37
N TRP A 35 36.74 -12.77 -1.00
CA TRP A 35 37.97 -12.11 -0.50
C TRP A 35 37.74 -11.23 0.73
N VAL A 36 36.56 -10.63 0.88
CA VAL A 36 36.22 -9.81 2.05
C VAL A 36 36.05 -10.70 3.29
N VAL A 37 35.40 -11.87 3.15
CA VAL A 37 35.23 -12.82 4.25
C VAL A 37 36.57 -13.45 4.67
N ALA A 38 37.46 -13.76 3.73
CA ALA A 38 38.79 -14.28 4.01
C ALA A 38 39.69 -13.24 4.72
N GLY A 39 39.56 -11.94 4.35
CA GLY A 39 40.29 -10.85 5.00
C GLY A 39 39.87 -10.63 6.45
N VAL A 40 38.59 -10.69 6.75
CA VAL A 40 38.06 -10.51 8.11
C VAL A 40 38.47 -11.68 9.03
N LEU A 41 38.48 -12.92 8.53
CA LEU A 41 38.94 -14.09 9.30
C LEU A 41 40.45 -14.05 9.61
N ALA A 42 41.28 -13.52 8.70
CA ALA A 42 42.71 -13.36 8.94
C ALA A 42 43.03 -12.32 10.01
N VAL A 43 42.29 -11.24 10.08
CA VAL A 43 42.44 -10.20 11.13
C VAL A 43 41.94 -10.71 12.45
N ALA A 44 40.87 -11.48 12.53
CA ALA A 44 40.40 -12.10 13.79
C ALA A 44 41.41 -13.10 14.36
N LEU A 45 42.07 -13.89 13.51
CA LEU A 45 43.10 -14.85 13.96
C LEU A 45 44.36 -14.15 14.48
N ALA A 46 44.76 -13.03 13.90
CA ALA A 46 45.92 -12.24 14.34
C ALA A 46 45.69 -11.59 15.72
N VAL A 47 44.46 -11.13 16.01
CA VAL A 47 44.11 -10.54 17.31
C VAL A 47 44.14 -11.60 18.43
N VAL A 48 43.67 -12.83 18.16
CA VAL A 48 43.70 -13.91 19.15
C VAL A 48 45.12 -14.37 19.46
N LEU A 49 46.07 -14.33 18.52
CA LEU A 49 47.46 -14.75 18.76
C LEU A 49 48.28 -13.72 19.57
N VAL A 50 47.92 -12.43 19.54
CA VAL A 50 48.59 -11.38 20.33
C VAL A 50 48.17 -11.44 21.80
N ASP A 51 46.92 -11.83 22.11
CA ASP A 51 46.42 -11.91 23.48
C ASP A 51 46.97 -13.11 24.27
N THR A 52 47.51 -14.16 23.62
CA THR A 52 48.06 -15.33 24.29
C THR A 52 49.51 -15.17 24.71
N LEU A 53 50.21 -14.10 24.32
CA LEU A 53 51.62 -13.83 24.63
C LEU A 53 51.84 -12.74 25.68
N SER A 54 50.79 -12.11 26.21
CA SER A 54 50.84 -11.10 27.25
C SER A 54 50.46 -11.72 28.59
N GLY A 55 51.37 -11.75 29.57
CA GLY A 55 51.23 -12.39 30.88
C GLY A 55 50.07 -11.86 31.76
N PRO A 56 49.89 -12.35 33.00
CA PRO A 56 48.67 -12.19 33.80
C PRO A 56 48.48 -10.75 34.25
N GLY A 57 47.67 -10.02 33.50
CA GLY A 57 47.18 -8.70 33.88
C GLY A 57 45.80 -8.82 34.52
N THR A 58 45.57 -8.08 35.56
CA THR A 58 44.34 -7.93 36.37
C THR A 58 43.05 -8.06 35.58
N PRO A 59 42.02 -8.76 36.12
CA PRO A 59 40.74 -8.84 35.43
C PRO A 59 40.08 -7.45 35.29
N PRO A 60 39.54 -7.09 34.09
CA PRO A 60 38.82 -5.85 33.93
C PRO A 60 37.52 -5.86 34.75
N PRO A 61 37.05 -4.70 35.24
CA PRO A 61 35.84 -4.61 36.05
C PRO A 61 34.64 -5.08 35.25
N ALA A 62 33.82 -5.92 35.89
CA ALA A 62 32.55 -6.44 35.36
C ALA A 62 31.52 -5.33 35.18
N SER A 63 31.54 -4.62 34.04
CA SER A 63 30.62 -3.52 33.76
C SER A 63 30.02 -3.49 32.37
N ASN A 64 30.19 -4.51 31.54
CA ASN A 64 29.60 -4.49 30.17
C ASN A 64 28.54 -5.56 29.88
N ALA A 65 28.29 -6.48 30.84
CA ALA A 65 27.21 -7.46 30.67
C ALA A 65 25.80 -6.84 30.86
N ALA A 66 25.70 -5.73 31.62
CA ALA A 66 24.43 -5.02 31.83
C ALA A 66 24.03 -4.13 30.67
N ALA A 67 24.96 -3.64 29.83
CA ALA A 67 24.68 -2.81 28.71
C ALA A 67 24.17 -3.61 27.47
N SER A 68 24.53 -4.88 27.37
CA SER A 68 24.05 -5.73 26.25
C SER A 68 22.65 -6.29 26.46
N ALA A 69 22.11 -6.25 27.67
CA ALA A 69 20.75 -6.68 27.98
C ALA A 69 19.69 -5.60 27.71
N GLN A 70 20.10 -4.36 27.47
CA GLN A 70 19.16 -3.24 27.24
C GLN A 70 18.78 -3.00 25.77
N HIS A 71 19.30 -3.80 24.83
CA HIS A 71 18.83 -3.82 23.44
C HIS A 71 17.96 -5.06 23.14
N ALA A 72 17.27 -5.60 24.12
CA ALA A 72 16.07 -6.35 23.83
C ALA A 72 15.08 -5.34 23.25
N ALA A 73 14.93 -5.33 21.92
CA ALA A 73 13.96 -4.49 21.22
C ALA A 73 12.65 -4.62 21.99
N SER A 74 12.16 -3.50 22.53
CA SER A 74 10.85 -3.41 23.16
C SER A 74 9.85 -3.84 22.08
N LEU A 75 9.45 -5.09 22.13
CA LEU A 75 8.33 -5.55 21.30
C LEU A 75 7.13 -4.79 21.83
N GLY A 76 6.56 -3.93 21.01
CA GLY A 76 5.34 -3.20 21.36
C GLY A 76 4.25 -4.15 21.90
N PRO A 77 3.12 -3.62 22.38
CA PRO A 77 2.10 -4.46 23.02
C PRO A 77 1.66 -5.59 22.08
N LEU A 78 1.54 -6.80 22.62
CA LEU A 78 1.05 -7.95 21.85
C LEU A 78 -0.43 -7.77 21.49
N PRO A 79 -0.87 -8.39 20.38
CA PRO A 79 -2.28 -8.37 19.99
C PRO A 79 -3.15 -9.06 21.06
N VAL A 80 -4.32 -8.49 21.31
CA VAL A 80 -5.34 -9.14 22.14
C VAL A 80 -5.74 -10.45 21.46
N PRO A 81 -5.70 -11.60 22.18
CA PRO A 81 -6.16 -12.86 21.61
C PRO A 81 -7.63 -12.79 21.21
N VAL A 82 -7.96 -13.39 20.06
CA VAL A 82 -9.32 -13.44 19.52
C VAL A 82 -9.71 -14.89 19.32
N THR A 83 -10.78 -15.32 19.92
CA THR A 83 -11.35 -16.65 19.72
C THR A 83 -11.94 -16.82 18.33
N ALA A 84 -12.09 -18.06 17.85
CA ALA A 84 -12.73 -18.31 16.56
C ALA A 84 -14.19 -17.78 16.49
N ALA A 85 -14.90 -17.81 17.62
CA ALA A 85 -16.27 -17.29 17.71
C ALA A 85 -16.33 -15.76 17.64
N GLU A 86 -15.35 -15.05 18.21
CA GLU A 86 -15.24 -13.60 18.10
C GLU A 86 -14.79 -13.21 16.69
N LEU A 87 -13.82 -13.91 16.12
CA LEU A 87 -13.33 -13.67 14.77
C LEU A 87 -14.45 -13.78 13.74
N ALA A 88 -15.35 -14.77 13.88
CA ALA A 88 -16.48 -14.97 13.00
C ALA A 88 -17.50 -13.81 13.03
N LYS A 89 -17.52 -13.02 14.10
CA LYS A 89 -18.42 -11.85 14.27
C LYS A 89 -17.81 -10.54 13.75
N LEU A 90 -16.50 -10.49 13.52
CA LEU A 90 -15.85 -9.28 13.03
C LEU A 90 -16.25 -8.99 11.58
N PRO A 91 -16.60 -7.74 11.25
CA PRO A 91 -16.88 -7.36 9.87
C PRO A 91 -15.62 -7.51 9.02
N ARG A 92 -15.79 -7.91 7.76
CA ARG A 92 -14.70 -7.92 6.78
C ARG A 92 -14.50 -6.50 6.24
N ALA A 93 -13.26 -6.00 6.31
CA ALA A 93 -12.91 -4.67 5.82
C ALA A 93 -12.85 -4.66 4.28
N THR A 94 -14.02 -4.60 3.66
CA THR A 94 -14.23 -4.51 2.22
C THR A 94 -14.95 -3.21 1.85
N THR A 95 -14.95 -2.85 0.57
CA THR A 95 -15.71 -1.68 0.09
C THR A 95 -17.22 -1.79 0.35
N TYR A 96 -17.74 -3.00 0.60
CA TYR A 96 -19.15 -3.23 0.90
C TYR A 96 -19.51 -3.09 2.38
N ALA A 97 -18.52 -2.96 3.26
CA ALA A 97 -18.72 -2.94 4.69
C ALA A 97 -18.76 -1.52 5.27
N SER A 98 -19.49 -1.38 6.38
CA SER A 98 -19.40 -0.24 7.27
C SER A 98 -18.82 -0.68 8.60
N ILE A 99 -17.76 -0.01 9.08
CA ILE A 99 -17.03 -0.34 10.29
C ILE A 99 -16.94 0.93 11.16
N PRO A 100 -18.04 1.32 11.83
CA PRO A 100 -18.07 2.54 12.65
C PRO A 100 -17.04 2.55 13.79
N ALA A 101 -16.62 1.35 14.24
CA ALA A 101 -15.61 1.19 15.29
C ALA A 101 -14.16 1.38 14.78
N ALA A 102 -13.94 1.48 13.47
CA ALA A 102 -12.61 1.73 12.90
C ALA A 102 -12.14 3.14 13.24
N PRO A 103 -10.90 3.31 13.75
CA PRO A 103 -10.33 4.62 13.99
C PRO A 103 -10.26 5.46 12.71
N THR A 104 -10.50 6.75 12.84
CA THR A 104 -10.31 7.69 11.75
C THR A 104 -8.82 7.92 11.49
N ASP A 105 -8.43 8.02 10.23
CA ASP A 105 -7.08 8.41 9.83
C ASP A 105 -6.70 9.77 10.46
N PRO A 106 -5.59 9.85 11.23
CA PRO A 106 -5.24 11.07 11.96
C PRO A 106 -4.74 12.19 11.06
N ASP A 107 -4.19 11.84 9.87
CA ASP A 107 -3.54 12.77 8.96
C ASP A 107 -4.06 12.62 7.52
N PRO A 108 -5.36 12.90 7.29
CA PRO A 108 -6.00 12.54 6.02
C PRO A 108 -5.50 13.31 4.80
N PHE A 109 -4.64 14.29 4.98
CA PHE A 109 -4.04 15.07 3.89
C PHE A 109 -2.52 14.93 3.79
N ALA A 110 -1.89 14.14 4.66
CA ALA A 110 -0.46 13.90 4.60
C ALA A 110 -0.11 12.87 3.51
N ALA A 111 1.06 13.05 2.89
CA ALA A 111 1.69 12.02 2.08
C ALA A 111 2.16 10.86 2.98
N THR A 112 2.44 9.71 2.37
CA THR A 112 3.03 8.54 3.05
C THR A 112 4.41 8.25 2.47
N SER A 113 5.14 7.32 3.07
CA SER A 113 6.39 6.78 2.52
C SER A 113 6.20 6.02 1.19
N GLY A 114 4.96 5.76 0.79
CA GLY A 114 4.64 4.91 -0.35
C GLY A 114 4.68 3.41 -0.01
N LEU A 115 4.92 3.06 1.25
CA LEU A 115 4.87 1.67 1.71
C LEU A 115 3.43 1.17 1.71
N VAL A 116 3.23 0.01 1.12
CA VAL A 116 1.94 -0.69 1.06
C VAL A 116 2.11 -2.12 1.53
N VAL A 117 1.06 -2.67 2.12
CA VAL A 117 1.03 -4.04 2.61
C VAL A 117 -0.11 -4.82 1.98
N ARG A 118 0.15 -6.09 1.71
CA ARG A 118 -0.81 -7.10 1.25
C ARG A 118 -0.90 -8.22 2.26
N PRO A 119 -2.07 -8.52 2.83
CA PRO A 119 -2.27 -9.74 3.59
C PRO A 119 -2.30 -10.96 2.65
N LEU A 120 -1.46 -11.96 2.94
CA LEU A 120 -1.47 -13.25 2.23
C LEU A 120 -2.56 -14.17 2.79
N THR A 121 -2.89 -13.99 4.07
CA THR A 121 -4.05 -14.56 4.77
C THR A 121 -4.84 -13.43 5.42
N PRO A 122 -6.15 -13.58 5.69
CA PRO A 122 -6.93 -12.54 6.36
C PRO A 122 -6.27 -12.09 7.68
N GLN A 123 -6.15 -10.77 7.88
CA GLN A 123 -5.51 -10.18 9.07
C GLN A 123 -6.54 -9.50 9.96
N ILE A 124 -6.39 -9.66 11.27
CA ILE A 124 -7.20 -8.94 12.24
C ILE A 124 -6.76 -7.48 12.26
N VAL A 125 -7.74 -6.59 12.21
CA VAL A 125 -7.56 -5.14 12.33
C VAL A 125 -7.98 -4.73 13.74
N TYR A 126 -7.13 -3.98 14.42
CA TYR A 126 -7.31 -3.50 15.78
C TYR A 126 -7.52 -1.99 15.82
N ALA A 127 -8.22 -1.51 16.84
CA ALA A 127 -8.42 -0.08 17.05
C ALA A 127 -7.09 0.66 17.33
N ALA A 128 -6.20 0.03 18.08
CA ALA A 128 -4.82 0.48 18.34
C ALA A 128 -3.98 -0.72 18.78
N PRO A 129 -2.63 -0.60 18.83
CA PRO A 129 -1.75 -1.62 19.38
C PRO A 129 -2.20 -2.07 20.77
N GLY A 130 -2.40 -3.39 20.97
CA GLY A 130 -2.88 -3.96 22.22
C GLY A 130 -4.33 -3.64 22.61
N LYS A 131 -5.15 -3.09 21.69
CA LYS A 131 -6.57 -2.80 21.90
C LYS A 131 -7.46 -3.83 21.19
N ALA A 132 -8.79 -3.65 21.35
CA ALA A 132 -9.77 -4.57 20.80
C ALA A 132 -9.72 -4.67 19.26
N PRO A 133 -10.02 -5.84 18.69
CA PRO A 133 -10.19 -6.03 17.24
C PRO A 133 -11.47 -5.32 16.78
N VAL A 134 -11.43 -4.75 15.58
CA VAL A 134 -12.55 -4.02 14.97
C VAL A 134 -13.02 -4.60 13.64
N ALA A 135 -12.15 -5.34 12.95
CA ALA A 135 -12.46 -5.92 11.64
C ALA A 135 -11.47 -7.03 11.27
N VAL A 136 -11.71 -7.65 10.10
CA VAL A 136 -10.77 -8.52 9.41
C VAL A 136 -10.48 -7.94 8.03
N LEU A 137 -9.22 -7.64 7.72
CA LEU A 137 -8.75 -7.25 6.39
C LEU A 137 -8.59 -8.51 5.54
N PRO A 138 -9.35 -8.71 4.47
CA PRO A 138 -9.26 -9.89 3.63
C PRO A 138 -8.01 -9.86 2.74
N SER A 139 -7.52 -11.02 2.32
CA SER A 139 -6.39 -11.14 1.39
C SER A 139 -6.76 -10.76 -0.06
N THR A 140 -8.05 -10.75 -0.40
CA THR A 140 -8.56 -10.41 -1.72
C THR A 140 -9.76 -9.47 -1.63
N GLU A 141 -9.84 -8.52 -2.57
CA GLU A 141 -10.90 -7.54 -2.71
C GLU A 141 -11.22 -7.32 -4.19
N LEU A 142 -12.50 -7.26 -4.56
CA LEU A 142 -12.95 -7.03 -5.94
C LEU A 142 -12.28 -7.95 -6.98
N GLY A 143 -12.05 -9.22 -6.62
CA GLY A 143 -11.44 -10.21 -7.49
C GLY A 143 -9.91 -10.16 -7.60
N GLY A 144 -9.25 -9.25 -6.89
CA GLY A 144 -7.80 -9.09 -6.88
C GLY A 144 -7.19 -9.15 -5.47
N PRO A 145 -5.86 -9.08 -5.36
CA PRO A 145 -5.17 -9.00 -4.07
C PRO A 145 -5.46 -7.67 -3.38
N THR A 146 -5.73 -7.72 -2.08
CA THR A 146 -5.90 -6.52 -1.25
C THR A 146 -4.54 -5.88 -0.96
N TRP A 147 -4.30 -4.68 -1.48
CA TRP A 147 -3.15 -3.85 -1.14
C TRP A 147 -3.63 -2.57 -0.47
N VAL A 148 -3.12 -2.28 0.72
CA VAL A 148 -3.49 -1.07 1.48
C VAL A 148 -2.25 -0.27 1.87
N PRO A 149 -2.32 1.08 1.87
CA PRO A 149 -1.19 1.90 2.28
C PRO A 149 -0.97 1.85 3.79
N ILE A 150 0.30 1.80 4.19
CA ILE A 150 0.71 2.01 5.56
C ILE A 150 0.82 3.52 5.78
N VAL A 151 0.14 4.01 6.81
CA VAL A 151 0.07 5.45 7.13
C VAL A 151 0.76 5.82 8.43
N GLN A 152 1.08 4.80 9.24
CA GLN A 152 1.83 4.95 10.49
C GLN A 152 2.44 3.61 10.88
N THR A 153 3.64 3.63 11.44
CA THR A 153 4.35 2.45 11.97
C THR A 153 4.56 2.62 13.47
N SER A 154 4.41 1.55 14.21
CA SER A 154 4.76 1.42 15.62
C SER A 154 5.43 0.06 15.84
N GLU A 155 6.09 -0.15 16.98
CA GLU A 155 6.80 -1.39 17.27
C GLU A 155 5.91 -2.64 17.09
N GLY A 156 6.17 -3.43 16.03
CA GLY A 156 5.41 -4.62 15.69
C GLY A 156 4.01 -4.37 15.11
N TRP A 157 3.67 -3.12 14.74
CA TRP A 157 2.34 -2.75 14.24
C TRP A 157 2.41 -1.77 13.08
N GLU A 158 1.48 -1.93 12.13
CA GLU A 158 1.30 -1.03 11.01
C GLU A 158 -0.16 -0.52 10.98
N ARG A 159 -0.32 0.81 10.93
CA ARG A 159 -1.62 1.42 10.69
C ARG A 159 -1.87 1.51 9.20
N VAL A 160 -2.97 0.94 8.75
CA VAL A 160 -3.36 0.90 7.34
C VAL A 160 -4.67 1.63 7.10
N LEU A 161 -4.87 2.16 5.90
CA LEU A 161 -6.19 2.64 5.47
C LEU A 161 -7.07 1.44 5.12
N LEU A 162 -8.37 1.58 5.39
CA LEU A 162 -9.37 0.56 5.11
C LEU A 162 -10.24 0.97 3.92
N PRO A 163 -10.68 0.02 3.08
CA PRO A 163 -11.57 0.31 1.94
C PRO A 163 -13.04 0.46 2.34
N SER A 164 -13.36 0.46 3.63
CA SER A 164 -14.72 0.40 4.17
C SER A 164 -15.25 1.79 4.55
N LYS A 165 -16.57 1.90 4.67
CA LYS A 165 -17.21 3.06 5.31
C LYS A 165 -16.91 3.07 6.83
N PRO A 166 -16.82 4.23 7.48
CA PRO A 166 -16.83 5.58 6.91
C PRO A 166 -15.54 5.90 6.13
N ASN A 167 -15.58 6.90 5.27
CA ASN A 167 -14.36 7.42 4.62
C ASN A 167 -13.31 7.79 5.66
N ARG A 168 -12.02 7.61 5.33
CA ARG A 168 -10.88 7.78 6.24
C ARG A 168 -10.81 6.73 7.36
N ALA A 169 -11.53 5.62 7.25
CA ALA A 169 -11.35 4.51 8.17
C ALA A 169 -9.91 3.97 8.07
N SER A 170 -9.33 3.71 9.23
CA SER A 170 -8.00 3.12 9.36
C SER A 170 -8.01 2.07 10.47
N GLY A 171 -6.91 1.35 10.64
CA GLY A 171 -6.77 0.42 11.74
C GLY A 171 -5.38 -0.17 11.78
N TRP A 172 -5.07 -0.91 12.83
CA TRP A 172 -3.76 -1.45 13.07
C TRP A 172 -3.73 -2.95 12.80
N ILE A 173 -2.76 -3.42 12.04
CA ILE A 173 -2.44 -4.83 11.85
C ILE A 173 -1.14 -5.15 12.58
N TYR A 174 -1.07 -6.34 13.19
CA TYR A 174 0.13 -6.79 13.88
C TYR A 174 1.11 -7.40 12.86
N THR A 175 2.36 -6.94 12.90
CA THR A 175 3.44 -7.35 11.98
C THR A 175 4.63 -7.95 12.73
N GLY A 176 4.51 -8.16 14.05
CA GLY A 176 5.57 -8.73 14.87
C GLY A 176 6.02 -10.12 14.39
N ALA A 177 7.12 -10.62 14.96
CA ALA A 177 7.92 -11.74 14.47
C ALA A 177 7.14 -13.03 14.08
N THR A 178 5.98 -13.27 14.69
CA THR A 178 5.14 -14.45 14.40
C THR A 178 4.17 -14.25 13.25
N ASN A 179 3.95 -13.01 12.79
CA ASN A 179 2.92 -12.67 11.78
C ASN A 179 3.50 -12.11 10.48
N GLY A 180 4.75 -11.68 10.46
CA GLY A 180 5.36 -11.05 9.27
C GLY A 180 5.38 -11.94 8.03
N SER A 181 5.41 -13.28 8.19
CA SER A 181 5.36 -14.24 7.09
C SER A 181 4.01 -14.30 6.36
N HIS A 182 2.95 -13.71 6.94
CA HIS A 182 1.62 -13.65 6.35
C HIS A 182 1.34 -12.33 5.61
N LEU A 183 2.35 -11.49 5.49
CA LEU A 183 2.26 -10.17 4.87
C LEU A 183 3.33 -10.04 3.78
N ASP A 184 2.93 -9.39 2.68
CA ASP A 184 3.83 -8.94 1.62
C ASP A 184 3.86 -7.41 1.64
N THR A 185 5.05 -6.79 1.59
CA THR A 185 5.21 -5.34 1.66
C THR A 185 6.06 -4.83 0.50
N ARG A 186 5.72 -3.66 -0.01
CA ARG A 186 6.50 -3.01 -1.08
C ARG A 186 6.35 -1.50 -1.03
N ILE A 187 7.29 -0.79 -1.65
CA ILE A 187 7.18 0.64 -1.93
C ILE A 187 6.65 0.80 -3.35
N THR A 188 5.55 1.54 -3.53
CA THR A 188 4.99 1.79 -4.86
C THR A 188 5.69 2.95 -5.57
N GLY A 189 6.21 3.92 -4.82
CA GLY A 189 6.82 5.14 -5.33
C GLY A 189 5.84 6.07 -6.05
N TYR A 190 4.55 5.72 -6.13
CA TYR A 190 3.54 6.51 -6.84
C TYR A 190 2.68 7.34 -5.88
N LEU A 191 2.36 8.56 -6.32
CA LEU A 191 1.36 9.43 -5.71
C LEU A 191 0.44 9.96 -6.81
N ILE A 192 -0.86 9.77 -6.62
CA ILE A 192 -1.91 10.38 -7.44
C ILE A 192 -2.48 11.54 -6.63
N ARG A 193 -2.49 12.75 -7.17
CA ARG A 193 -3.11 13.93 -6.54
C ARG A 193 -4.30 14.37 -7.37
N VAL A 194 -5.44 14.55 -6.72
CA VAL A 194 -6.65 15.11 -7.31
C VAL A 194 -6.98 16.42 -6.60
N GLU A 195 -7.06 17.50 -7.33
CA GLU A 195 -7.44 18.84 -6.86
C GLU A 195 -8.83 19.14 -7.39
N THR A 196 -9.85 18.99 -6.53
CA THR A 196 -11.25 19.04 -6.96
C THR A 196 -11.68 20.44 -7.39
N ARG A 197 -11.18 21.50 -6.74
CA ARG A 197 -11.46 22.88 -7.12
C ARG A 197 -10.78 23.25 -8.44
N ALA A 198 -9.53 22.84 -8.64
CA ALA A 198 -8.79 23.05 -9.88
C ALA A 198 -9.23 22.08 -11.00
N ARG A 199 -9.97 21.01 -10.66
CA ARG A 199 -10.40 19.93 -11.57
C ARG A 199 -9.22 19.34 -12.33
N LYS A 200 -8.17 19.00 -11.57
CA LYS A 200 -6.93 18.42 -12.09
C LYS A 200 -6.58 17.11 -11.38
N ILE A 201 -5.98 16.21 -12.13
CA ILE A 201 -5.31 15.04 -11.62
C ILE A 201 -3.83 15.11 -12.03
N SER A 202 -2.94 14.86 -11.08
CA SER A 202 -1.50 14.80 -11.31
C SER A 202 -0.97 13.45 -10.83
N VAL A 203 -0.06 12.86 -11.56
CA VAL A 203 0.59 11.59 -11.21
C VAL A 203 2.08 11.82 -11.03
N PHE A 204 2.61 11.31 -9.92
CA PHE A 204 4.04 11.39 -9.61
C PHE A 204 4.60 9.96 -9.40
N LYS A 205 5.86 9.77 -9.78
CA LYS A 205 6.66 8.59 -9.45
C LYS A 205 7.98 9.04 -8.84
N ASN A 206 8.26 8.61 -7.62
CA ASN A 206 9.46 9.00 -6.85
C ASN A 206 9.65 10.54 -6.84
N GLY A 207 8.59 11.28 -6.61
CA GLY A 207 8.56 12.75 -6.60
C GLY A 207 8.59 13.42 -7.97
N ARG A 208 8.88 12.69 -9.06
CA ARG A 208 8.89 13.23 -10.44
C ARG A 208 7.48 13.18 -11.04
N SER A 209 7.02 14.27 -11.62
CA SER A 209 5.74 14.33 -12.33
C SER A 209 5.77 13.48 -13.60
N LEU A 210 4.75 12.66 -13.77
CA LEU A 210 4.46 11.90 -15.00
C LEU A 210 3.41 12.60 -15.87
N GLY A 211 2.71 13.59 -15.34
CA GLY A 211 1.74 14.40 -16.06
C GLY A 211 0.66 14.97 -15.16
N THR A 212 -0.03 15.96 -15.71
CA THR A 212 -1.20 16.62 -15.10
C THR A 212 -2.28 16.79 -16.17
N TRP A 213 -3.52 16.45 -15.84
CA TRP A 213 -4.65 16.49 -16.77
C TRP A 213 -5.86 17.16 -16.13
N THR A 214 -6.62 17.85 -16.97
CA THR A 214 -7.95 18.36 -16.59
C THR A 214 -8.94 17.21 -16.56
N VAL A 215 -9.75 17.14 -15.50
CA VAL A 215 -10.67 16.03 -15.20
C VAL A 215 -12.07 16.56 -14.88
N ALA A 216 -13.06 15.69 -14.85
CA ALA A 216 -14.32 16.01 -14.21
C ALA A 216 -14.39 15.38 -12.83
N VAL A 217 -15.01 16.09 -11.90
CA VAL A 217 -15.17 15.69 -10.50
C VAL A 217 -16.64 15.66 -10.10
N GLY A 218 -16.94 15.26 -8.87
CA GLY A 218 -18.30 15.23 -8.33
C GLY A 218 -19.01 16.58 -8.41
N ALA A 219 -20.29 16.55 -8.76
CA ALA A 219 -21.17 17.72 -8.71
C ALA A 219 -21.32 18.22 -7.26
N PRO A 220 -21.78 19.48 -7.06
CA PRO A 220 -22.00 20.01 -5.71
C PRO A 220 -22.90 19.14 -4.82
N ALA A 221 -23.92 18.50 -5.42
CA ALA A 221 -24.83 17.59 -4.71
C ALA A 221 -24.20 16.22 -4.39
N THR A 222 -23.18 15.82 -5.14
CA THR A 222 -22.50 14.52 -5.02
C THR A 222 -20.98 14.73 -5.11
N PRO A 223 -20.37 15.45 -4.15
CA PRO A 223 -18.97 15.86 -4.26
C PRO A 223 -18.02 14.66 -4.18
N THR A 224 -16.90 14.77 -4.88
CA THR A 224 -15.77 13.83 -4.68
C THR A 224 -15.24 13.98 -3.25
N PRO A 225 -15.20 12.92 -2.45
CA PRO A 225 -14.70 12.99 -1.08
C PRO A 225 -13.23 13.39 -1.02
N THR A 226 -12.84 14.14 0.00
CA THR A 226 -11.47 14.63 0.18
C THR A 226 -10.73 13.87 1.29
N GLY A 227 -9.42 13.82 1.17
CA GLY A 227 -8.53 13.11 2.08
C GLY A 227 -7.60 12.17 1.32
N ARG A 228 -6.82 11.38 2.04
CA ARG A 228 -6.02 10.32 1.43
C ARG A 228 -6.79 9.01 1.35
N THR A 229 -6.70 8.38 0.22
CA THR A 229 -7.25 7.08 -0.12
C THR A 229 -6.25 6.32 -0.99
N PHE A 230 -6.62 5.25 -1.65
CA PHE A 230 -5.71 4.45 -2.44
C PHE A 230 -6.41 3.76 -3.60
N LEU A 231 -5.63 3.29 -4.57
CA LEU A 231 -6.13 2.44 -5.65
C LEU A 231 -6.47 1.06 -5.08
N LEU A 232 -7.77 0.77 -4.96
CA LEU A 232 -8.28 -0.47 -4.38
C LEU A 232 -8.23 -1.63 -5.36
N ALA A 233 -8.63 -1.39 -6.60
CA ALA A 233 -8.68 -2.40 -7.65
C ALA A 233 -8.42 -1.78 -9.03
N SER A 234 -8.21 -2.65 -10.03
CA SER A 234 -8.10 -2.29 -11.44
C SER A 234 -9.01 -3.22 -12.24
N LEU A 235 -10.17 -2.72 -12.65
CA LEU A 235 -11.24 -3.48 -13.27
C LEU A 235 -11.32 -3.16 -14.76
N ALA A 236 -11.16 -4.18 -15.60
CA ALA A 236 -11.34 -4.08 -17.05
C ALA A 236 -12.66 -4.79 -17.43
N PRO A 237 -13.78 -4.05 -17.62
CA PRO A 237 -15.05 -4.65 -18.00
C PRO A 237 -14.93 -5.39 -19.33
N ALA A 238 -15.53 -6.60 -19.42
CA ALA A 238 -15.55 -7.37 -20.67
C ALA A 238 -16.28 -6.62 -21.80
N HIS A 239 -17.32 -5.85 -21.42
CA HIS A 239 -18.10 -5.00 -22.35
C HIS A 239 -18.12 -3.55 -21.83
N PRO A 240 -17.08 -2.76 -22.13
CA PRO A 240 -16.98 -1.40 -21.61
C PRO A 240 -18.04 -0.50 -22.25
N THR A 241 -18.85 0.16 -21.40
CA THR A 241 -19.89 1.12 -21.85
C THR A 241 -19.37 2.54 -21.92
N TYR A 242 -18.53 2.97 -20.96
CA TYR A 242 -18.01 4.34 -20.87
C TYR A 242 -16.50 4.41 -20.60
N SER A 243 -15.91 3.36 -20.09
CA SER A 243 -14.47 3.31 -19.81
C SER A 243 -13.93 1.90 -19.99
N PRO A 244 -12.79 1.72 -20.66
CA PRO A 244 -12.14 0.42 -20.78
C PRO A 244 -11.49 -0.05 -19.47
N LEU A 245 -11.31 0.87 -18.52
CA LEU A 245 -10.70 0.61 -17.22
C LEU A 245 -11.38 1.46 -16.15
N ILE A 246 -11.70 0.83 -15.03
CA ILE A 246 -12.24 1.48 -13.83
C ILE A 246 -11.29 1.18 -12.68
N LEU A 247 -10.88 2.21 -11.96
CA LEU A 247 -9.98 2.15 -10.81
C LEU A 247 -10.75 2.56 -9.54
N PRO A 248 -11.43 1.62 -8.86
CA PRO A 248 -12.07 1.89 -7.58
C PRO A 248 -11.05 2.38 -6.55
N LEU A 249 -11.48 3.31 -5.70
CA LEU A 249 -10.71 3.86 -4.59
C LEU A 249 -11.24 3.30 -3.26
N GLY A 250 -10.44 3.41 -2.19
CA GLY A 250 -10.88 3.11 -0.83
C GLY A 250 -11.86 4.14 -0.25
N PHE A 251 -12.54 4.93 -1.09
CA PHE A 251 -13.51 5.96 -0.69
C PHE A 251 -14.90 5.69 -1.27
N HIS A 252 -15.91 6.17 -0.56
CA HIS A 252 -17.32 6.11 -0.92
C HIS A 252 -17.92 7.51 -1.04
N SER A 253 -18.97 7.64 -1.83
CA SER A 253 -19.77 8.87 -1.84
C SER A 253 -20.29 9.18 -0.43
N ASN A 254 -20.25 10.46 -0.06
CA ASN A 254 -20.81 10.92 1.21
C ASN A 254 -22.34 11.15 1.13
N THR A 255 -22.92 11.08 -0.08
CA THR A 255 -24.33 11.41 -0.34
C THR A 255 -25.09 10.28 -1.02
N LEU A 256 -24.42 9.27 -1.55
CA LEU A 256 -25.03 8.13 -2.24
C LEU A 256 -24.62 6.83 -1.53
N ASP A 257 -25.57 6.14 -0.94
CA ASP A 257 -25.33 4.83 -0.30
C ASP A 257 -25.07 3.73 -1.30
N SER A 258 -25.60 3.87 -2.51
CA SER A 258 -25.38 2.96 -3.63
C SER A 258 -25.29 3.72 -4.95
N PHE A 259 -24.50 3.19 -5.88
CA PHE A 259 -24.39 3.70 -7.24
C PHE A 259 -23.92 2.60 -8.20
N GLY A 260 -24.56 2.49 -9.37
CA GLY A 260 -24.19 1.52 -10.39
C GLY A 260 -24.22 0.05 -9.95
N GLY A 261 -25.07 -0.28 -8.98
CA GLY A 261 -25.14 -1.63 -8.38
C GLY A 261 -24.11 -1.91 -7.30
N GLY A 262 -23.26 -0.95 -6.97
CA GLY A 262 -22.25 -1.04 -5.91
C GLY A 262 -22.57 -0.16 -4.69
N PRO A 263 -21.72 -0.19 -3.64
CA PRO A 263 -21.95 0.48 -2.35
C PRO A 263 -21.62 1.98 -2.36
N GLY A 264 -21.67 2.63 -3.54
CA GLY A 264 -21.29 4.04 -3.68
C GLY A 264 -19.78 4.27 -3.71
N THR A 265 -18.98 3.25 -4.02
CA THR A 265 -17.52 3.36 -4.13
C THR A 265 -17.13 4.38 -5.20
N VAL A 266 -16.29 5.34 -4.83
CA VAL A 266 -15.73 6.32 -5.75
C VAL A 266 -14.60 5.68 -6.56
N GLY A 267 -14.52 6.01 -7.84
CA GLY A 267 -13.45 5.52 -8.72
C GLY A 267 -12.88 6.59 -9.62
N VAL A 268 -11.76 6.24 -10.26
CA VAL A 268 -11.17 6.99 -11.37
C VAL A 268 -11.39 6.17 -12.63
N HIS A 269 -11.95 6.77 -13.68
CA HIS A 269 -12.26 6.08 -14.94
C HIS A 269 -12.30 7.03 -16.13
N GLY A 270 -12.19 6.49 -17.34
CA GLY A 270 -12.35 7.26 -18.57
C GLY A 270 -13.78 7.78 -18.77
N TRP A 271 -13.94 8.73 -19.69
CA TRP A 271 -15.25 9.21 -20.11
C TRP A 271 -15.24 9.56 -21.60
N PRO A 272 -16.25 9.11 -22.38
CA PRO A 272 -16.22 9.24 -23.83
C PRO A 272 -16.44 10.68 -24.32
N ASN A 273 -17.20 11.51 -23.59
CA ASN A 273 -17.46 12.89 -23.97
C ASN A 273 -16.42 13.83 -23.33
N PRO A 274 -15.51 14.45 -24.10
CA PRO A 274 -14.46 15.32 -23.58
C PRO A 274 -14.98 16.66 -23.01
N SER A 275 -16.21 17.08 -23.34
CA SER A 275 -16.78 18.36 -22.87
C SER A 275 -16.97 18.38 -21.33
N VAL A 276 -16.96 17.22 -20.65
CA VAL A 276 -17.11 17.17 -19.19
C VAL A 276 -15.83 17.57 -18.44
N PHE A 277 -14.67 17.50 -19.09
CA PHE A 277 -13.42 17.81 -18.42
C PHE A 277 -13.32 19.29 -18.06
N GLY A 278 -12.94 19.57 -16.82
CA GLY A 278 -12.99 20.90 -16.23
C GLY A 278 -14.31 21.21 -15.53
N GLN A 279 -15.23 20.24 -15.44
CA GLN A 279 -16.54 20.42 -14.82
C GLN A 279 -16.73 19.59 -13.55
N ALA A 280 -17.65 20.01 -12.69
CA ALA A 280 -18.12 19.29 -11.50
C ALA A 280 -19.50 18.69 -11.81
N VAL A 281 -19.52 17.49 -12.43
CA VAL A 281 -20.74 16.90 -13.04
C VAL A 281 -20.89 15.39 -12.78
N SER A 282 -19.97 14.76 -12.03
CA SER A 282 -20.08 13.35 -11.73
C SER A 282 -20.85 13.08 -10.43
N HIS A 283 -21.12 11.80 -10.15
CA HIS A 283 -21.71 11.35 -8.88
C HIS A 283 -20.63 11.07 -7.80
N GLY A 284 -19.45 11.72 -7.91
CA GLY A 284 -18.33 11.56 -6.97
C GLY A 284 -17.08 10.99 -7.63
N CYS A 285 -17.19 10.18 -8.69
CA CYS A 285 -16.06 9.64 -9.43
C CYS A 285 -15.25 10.71 -10.14
N VAL A 286 -13.96 10.49 -10.33
CA VAL A 286 -13.07 11.33 -11.13
C VAL A 286 -13.04 10.79 -12.57
N ARG A 287 -13.56 11.55 -13.52
CA ARG A 287 -13.55 11.21 -14.94
C ARG A 287 -12.30 11.79 -15.59
N VAL A 288 -11.50 10.93 -16.22
CA VAL A 288 -10.19 11.30 -16.77
C VAL A 288 -10.13 11.12 -18.28
N PRO A 289 -9.34 11.93 -19.01
CA PRO A 289 -9.07 11.71 -20.43
C PRO A 289 -8.23 10.43 -20.63
N ALA A 290 -8.27 9.88 -21.86
CA ALA A 290 -7.59 8.63 -22.20
C ALA A 290 -6.08 8.67 -21.91
N ALA A 291 -5.41 9.80 -22.12
CA ALA A 291 -3.99 9.96 -21.81
C ALA A 291 -3.68 9.79 -20.30
N ALA A 292 -4.53 10.33 -19.42
CA ALA A 292 -4.40 10.12 -17.98
C ALA A 292 -4.70 8.67 -17.60
N LEU A 293 -5.76 8.08 -18.17
CA LEU A 293 -6.14 6.70 -17.90
C LEU A 293 -5.01 5.72 -18.27
N HIS A 294 -4.31 5.98 -19.38
CA HIS A 294 -3.15 5.19 -19.79
C HIS A 294 -2.03 5.19 -18.74
N VAL A 295 -1.69 6.35 -18.19
CA VAL A 295 -0.68 6.46 -17.12
C VAL A 295 -1.18 5.79 -15.83
N LEU A 296 -2.46 5.95 -15.48
CA LEU A 296 -3.05 5.36 -14.29
C LEU A 296 -3.14 3.84 -14.35
N ALA A 297 -3.29 3.26 -15.54
CA ALA A 297 -3.48 1.81 -15.75
C ALA A 297 -2.31 0.94 -15.26
N VAL A 298 -1.11 1.50 -15.19
CA VAL A 298 0.11 0.78 -14.79
C VAL A 298 0.50 1.02 -13.33
N ILE A 299 -0.26 1.85 -12.60
CA ILE A 299 0.04 2.16 -11.21
C ILE A 299 -0.33 0.97 -10.32
N PRO A 300 0.57 0.52 -9.44
CA PRO A 300 0.30 -0.59 -8.54
C PRO A 300 -0.86 -0.33 -7.58
N LEU A 301 -1.64 -1.37 -7.26
CA LEU A 301 -2.67 -1.30 -6.21
C LEU A 301 -2.05 -0.91 -4.86
N GLY A 302 -2.84 -0.25 -4.00
CA GLY A 302 -2.39 0.31 -2.74
C GLY A 302 -1.71 1.68 -2.88
N SER A 303 -1.36 2.12 -4.13
CA SER A 303 -0.76 3.45 -4.33
C SER A 303 -1.68 4.55 -3.83
N LEU A 304 -1.07 5.51 -3.13
CA LEU A 304 -1.78 6.61 -2.49
C LEU A 304 -2.47 7.52 -3.50
N VAL A 305 -3.72 7.87 -3.20
CA VAL A 305 -4.49 8.90 -3.88
C VAL A 305 -4.83 9.99 -2.87
N LEU A 306 -4.31 11.19 -3.06
CA LEU A 306 -4.56 12.35 -2.22
C LEU A 306 -5.55 13.27 -2.93
N ILE A 307 -6.73 13.43 -2.36
CA ILE A 307 -7.81 14.26 -2.91
C ILE A 307 -7.95 15.51 -2.04
N THR A 308 -7.74 16.68 -2.61
CA THR A 308 -7.86 17.99 -1.97
C THR A 308 -8.92 18.84 -2.67
N GLN A 309 -9.28 19.95 -2.02
CA GLN A 309 -10.15 20.95 -2.66
C GLN A 309 -9.40 21.79 -3.69
#